data_219f5b813c7bf13e442dbee70e702dc0
#
_entry.id   219f5b813c7bf13e442dbee70e702dc0
#
_cell.length_a   1.000
_cell.length_b   1.000
_cell.length_c   1.000
_cell.angle_alpha   90.00
_cell.angle_beta   90.00
_cell.angle_gamma   90.00
#
_symmetry.space_group_name_H-M   'P 1'
#
loop_
_entity.id
_entity.type
_entity.pdbx_description
1 polymer ?
#
loop_
_entity_poly.entity_id
_entity_poly.type
_entity_poly.pdbx_seq_one_letter_code
_entity_poly.pdbx_strand_id
1 'polypeptide(L)'
;NIKKNIGYGHGIIEGLKSAKGEIIGWTHADLQTDILDGLKGFEYFKETKNKNILFVKGLRKKRKLGDEFFTICMSIISSFFLKKYLWDINAQPNLFSKSFFNSWTNPPFDFSLDLYALNKAKKQKCNIIRFPVEFKDRIFGSSKWNNNFFSKIKFIKRNFIYIYKLAFQKS
;
A
#
# COMPACT_ATOMS: atom_id res chain seq x y z
N ASN A 1 -19.70 -1.67 10.56
CA ASN A 1 -19.32 -0.40 11.16
C ASN A 1 -18.17 -0.62 12.15
N ILE A 2 -17.03 0.10 11.99
CA ILE A 2 -15.87 -0.03 12.88
C ILE A 2 -16.13 0.85 14.11
N LYS A 3 -16.29 0.24 15.28
CA LYS A 3 -16.62 0.96 16.52
C LYS A 3 -15.53 1.91 17.01
N LYS A 4 -14.25 1.65 16.71
CA LYS A 4 -13.12 2.45 17.18
C LYS A 4 -12.05 2.56 16.09
N ASN A 5 -11.61 3.78 15.79
CA ASN A 5 -10.49 4.00 14.89
C ASN A 5 -9.17 3.64 15.60
N ILE A 6 -8.56 2.52 15.21
CA ILE A 6 -7.30 2.03 15.77
C ILE A 6 -6.10 2.40 14.88
N GLY A 7 -6.35 2.73 13.61
CA GLY A 7 -5.33 3.15 12.66
C GLY A 7 -5.72 2.87 11.21
N TYR A 8 -4.92 3.44 10.31
CA TYR A 8 -5.12 3.33 8.87
C TYR A 8 -5.20 1.86 8.39
N GLY A 9 -4.22 1.06 8.75
CA GLY A 9 -4.17 -0.36 8.34
C GLY A 9 -5.31 -1.19 8.92
N HIS A 10 -5.74 -0.89 10.15
CA HIS A 10 -6.87 -1.59 10.77
C HIS A 10 -8.15 -1.42 9.95
N GLY A 11 -8.47 -0.18 9.55
CA GLY A 11 -9.67 0.08 8.74
C GLY A 11 -9.66 -0.69 7.42
N ILE A 12 -8.51 -0.73 6.74
CA ILE A 12 -8.34 -1.46 5.49
C ILE A 12 -8.50 -2.98 5.73
N ILE A 13 -7.86 -3.54 6.75
CA ILE A 13 -7.93 -4.97 7.06
C ILE A 13 -9.37 -5.39 7.35
N GLU A 14 -10.13 -4.63 8.13
CA GLU A 14 -11.54 -4.93 8.41
C GLU A 14 -12.40 -4.88 7.13
N GLY A 15 -12.14 -3.90 6.25
CA GLY A 15 -12.76 -3.85 4.92
C GLY A 15 -12.44 -5.08 4.08
N LEU A 16 -11.16 -5.49 4.02
CA LEU A 16 -10.71 -6.66 3.27
C LEU A 16 -11.30 -7.98 3.82
N LYS A 17 -11.43 -8.11 5.14
CA LYS A 17 -12.11 -9.27 5.76
C LYS A 17 -13.58 -9.35 5.35
N SER A 18 -14.25 -8.22 5.27
CA SER A 18 -15.67 -8.13 4.93
C SER A 18 -15.94 -8.29 3.43
N ALA A 19 -14.92 -8.11 2.58
CA ALA A 19 -15.05 -8.22 1.14
C ALA A 19 -15.34 -9.67 0.72
N LYS A 20 -16.33 -9.87 -0.18
CA LYS A 20 -16.79 -11.20 -0.63
C LYS A 20 -16.17 -11.64 -1.97
N GLY A 21 -15.59 -10.70 -2.73
CA GLY A 21 -15.03 -10.97 -4.05
C GLY A 21 -13.82 -11.90 -4.02
N GLU A 22 -13.56 -12.58 -5.13
CA GLU A 22 -12.34 -13.37 -5.36
C GLU A 22 -11.11 -12.45 -5.46
N ILE A 23 -11.27 -11.31 -6.12
CA ILE A 23 -10.29 -10.22 -6.19
C ILE A 23 -10.77 -9.11 -5.26
N ILE A 24 -9.91 -8.71 -4.35
CA ILE A 24 -10.15 -7.67 -3.36
C ILE A 24 -9.02 -6.66 -3.36
N GLY A 25 -9.25 -5.52 -2.73
CA GLY A 25 -8.24 -4.48 -2.66
C GLY A 25 -8.69 -3.25 -1.91
N TRP A 26 -7.88 -2.21 -1.95
CA TRP A 26 -8.22 -0.91 -1.39
C TRP A 26 -7.69 0.23 -2.24
N THR A 27 -8.31 1.38 -2.11
CA THR A 27 -7.90 2.65 -2.72
C THR A 27 -8.10 3.80 -1.74
N HIS A 28 -7.61 4.99 -2.10
CA HIS A 28 -7.82 6.20 -1.33
C HIS A 28 -9.31 6.59 -1.28
N ALA A 29 -9.77 6.98 -0.10
CA ALA A 29 -11.14 7.48 0.12
C ALA A 29 -11.21 9.02 0.16
N ASP A 30 -10.11 9.72 -0.10
CA ASP A 30 -9.97 11.19 0.00
C ASP A 30 -9.95 11.89 -1.37
N LEU A 31 -10.36 11.17 -2.42
CA LEU A 31 -10.43 11.63 -3.81
C LEU A 31 -9.08 12.09 -4.42
N GLN A 32 -7.96 11.73 -3.81
CA GLN A 32 -6.65 12.00 -4.39
C GLN A 32 -6.34 11.10 -5.61
N THR A 33 -6.98 9.95 -5.71
CA THR A 33 -6.98 9.07 -6.89
C THR A 33 -8.40 8.84 -7.37
N ASP A 34 -8.59 8.59 -8.66
CA ASP A 34 -9.89 8.24 -9.21
C ASP A 34 -10.32 6.85 -8.70
N ILE A 35 -11.54 6.74 -8.21
CA ILE A 35 -12.10 5.45 -7.78
C ILE A 35 -12.18 4.45 -8.96
N LEU A 36 -12.33 4.94 -10.18
CA LEU A 36 -12.33 4.13 -11.40
C LEU A 36 -10.96 3.48 -11.68
N ASP A 37 -9.87 3.96 -11.08
CA ASP A 37 -8.57 3.29 -11.18
C ASP A 37 -8.61 1.89 -10.55
N GLY A 38 -9.50 1.65 -9.58
CA GLY A 38 -9.77 0.30 -9.07
C GLY A 38 -10.31 -0.63 -10.16
N LEU A 39 -11.23 -0.14 -11.00
CA LEU A 39 -11.77 -0.92 -12.13
C LEU A 39 -10.71 -1.16 -13.20
N LYS A 40 -9.91 -0.15 -13.56
CA LYS A 40 -8.77 -0.32 -14.49
C LYS A 40 -7.78 -1.38 -13.98
N GLY A 41 -7.47 -1.36 -12.69
CA GLY A 41 -6.62 -2.36 -12.07
C GLY A 41 -7.23 -3.77 -12.10
N PHE A 42 -8.55 -3.88 -12.03
CA PHE A 42 -9.24 -5.17 -12.10
C PHE A 42 -9.15 -5.81 -13.51
N GLU A 43 -9.06 -5.04 -14.59
CA GLU A 43 -8.94 -5.59 -15.95
C GLU A 43 -7.74 -6.52 -16.10
N TYR A 44 -6.61 -6.24 -15.43
CA TYR A 44 -5.43 -7.12 -15.46
C TYR A 44 -5.69 -8.53 -14.94
N PHE A 45 -6.69 -8.71 -14.08
CA PHE A 45 -7.08 -10.04 -13.58
C PHE A 45 -7.90 -10.84 -14.59
N LYS A 46 -8.60 -10.18 -15.53
CA LYS A 46 -9.36 -10.86 -16.59
C LYS A 46 -8.43 -11.57 -17.56
N GLU A 47 -7.27 -10.97 -17.84
CA GLU A 47 -6.30 -11.48 -18.81
C GLU A 47 -5.32 -12.52 -18.20
N THR A 48 -5.31 -12.64 -16.88
CA THR A 48 -4.32 -13.47 -16.18
C THR A 48 -4.88 -14.86 -15.86
N LYS A 49 -4.16 -15.92 -16.33
CA LYS A 49 -4.55 -17.31 -16.06
C LYS A 49 -4.49 -17.68 -14.56
N ASN A 50 -3.50 -17.17 -13.83
CA ASN A 50 -3.34 -17.44 -12.40
C ASN A 50 -3.47 -16.16 -11.58
N LYS A 51 -4.67 -15.86 -11.16
CA LYS A 51 -5.02 -14.68 -10.36
C LYS A 51 -4.37 -14.66 -8.97
N ASN A 52 -4.02 -15.82 -8.43
CA ASN A 52 -3.48 -15.95 -7.08
C ASN A 52 -2.06 -15.40 -6.93
N ILE A 53 -1.31 -15.35 -8.03
CA ILE A 53 0.05 -14.81 -8.05
C ILE A 53 0.12 -13.38 -8.61
N LEU A 54 -1.02 -12.73 -8.84
CA LEU A 54 -1.07 -11.38 -9.37
C LEU A 54 -1.30 -10.36 -8.25
N PHE A 55 -0.45 -9.31 -8.23
CA PHE A 55 -0.59 -8.14 -7.38
C PHE A 55 -0.59 -6.89 -8.26
N VAL A 56 -1.73 -6.23 -8.40
CA VAL A 56 -1.88 -5.02 -9.21
C VAL A 56 -1.82 -3.79 -8.33
N LYS A 57 -1.01 -2.81 -8.71
CA LYS A 57 -0.74 -1.62 -7.91
C LYS A 57 -0.66 -0.37 -8.76
N GLY A 58 -1.21 0.73 -8.26
CA GLY A 58 -1.03 2.04 -8.88
C GLY A 58 0.44 2.46 -8.93
N LEU A 59 0.78 3.32 -9.89
CA LEU A 59 2.04 4.06 -9.98
C LEU A 59 1.70 5.55 -10.07
N ARG A 60 1.95 6.28 -9.01
CA ARG A 60 1.53 7.68 -8.91
C ARG A 60 2.29 8.58 -9.88
N LYS A 61 1.56 9.36 -10.64
CA LYS A 61 2.06 10.38 -11.57
C LYS A 61 1.62 11.78 -11.13
N LYS A 62 2.24 12.81 -11.69
CA LYS A 62 1.90 14.23 -11.47
C LYS A 62 1.91 14.65 -9.99
N ARG A 63 2.96 14.27 -9.26
CA ARG A 63 3.14 14.60 -7.85
C ARG A 63 3.96 15.89 -7.65
N LYS A 64 3.80 16.53 -6.50
CA LYS A 64 4.70 17.61 -6.06
C LYS A 64 6.11 17.07 -5.81
N LEU A 65 7.13 17.79 -6.22
CA LEU A 65 8.55 17.37 -6.14
C LEU A 65 8.95 16.93 -4.72
N GLY A 66 8.51 17.65 -3.68
CA GLY A 66 8.82 17.30 -2.29
C GLY A 66 8.24 15.96 -1.85
N ASP A 67 7.00 15.65 -2.27
CA ASP A 67 6.36 14.36 -1.95
C ASP A 67 6.98 13.22 -2.76
N GLU A 68 7.42 13.51 -3.96
CA GLU A 68 8.13 12.55 -4.80
C GLU A 68 9.48 12.19 -4.20
N PHE A 69 10.28 13.19 -3.81
CA PHE A 69 11.56 13.00 -3.13
C PHE A 69 11.43 12.11 -1.88
N PHE A 70 10.45 12.40 -1.02
CA PHE A 70 10.18 11.58 0.16
C PHE A 70 9.86 10.12 -0.19
N THR A 71 9.06 9.92 -1.24
CA THR A 71 8.72 8.56 -1.72
C THR A 71 9.95 7.82 -2.25
N ILE A 72 10.84 8.52 -2.96
CA ILE A 72 12.10 7.95 -3.47
C ILE A 72 12.98 7.51 -2.30
N CYS A 73 13.22 8.39 -1.31
CA CYS A 73 14.01 8.07 -0.13
C CYS A 73 13.47 6.84 0.60
N MET A 74 12.16 6.80 0.86
CA MET A 74 11.51 5.65 1.51
C MET A 74 11.64 4.37 0.70
N SER A 75 11.54 4.45 -0.62
CA SER A 75 11.69 3.30 -1.52
C SER A 75 13.13 2.76 -1.52
N ILE A 76 14.13 3.63 -1.56
CA ILE A 76 15.55 3.27 -1.51
C ILE A 76 15.87 2.58 -0.18
N ILE A 77 15.50 3.21 0.94
CA ILE A 77 15.74 2.68 2.28
C ILE A 77 15.08 1.30 2.45
N SER A 78 13.79 1.20 2.11
CA SER A 78 13.07 -0.06 2.23
C SER A 78 13.67 -1.14 1.35
N SER A 79 14.08 -0.80 0.12
CA SER A 79 14.71 -1.74 -0.82
C SER A 79 16.04 -2.25 -0.31
N PHE A 80 16.87 -1.37 0.27
CA PHE A 80 18.16 -1.73 0.83
C PHE A 80 18.04 -2.70 2.01
N PHE A 81 17.26 -2.34 3.02
CA PHE A 81 17.09 -3.16 4.22
C PHE A 81 16.37 -4.49 3.96
N LEU A 82 15.37 -4.49 3.08
CA LEU A 82 14.60 -5.70 2.78
C LEU A 82 15.19 -6.52 1.62
N LYS A 83 16.30 -6.06 1.01
CA LYS A 83 17.00 -6.71 -0.12
C LYS A 83 16.03 -7.04 -1.28
N LYS A 84 15.12 -6.11 -1.60
CA LYS A 84 14.10 -6.25 -2.65
C LYS A 84 13.82 -4.91 -3.28
N TYR A 85 13.58 -4.90 -4.59
CA TYR A 85 13.13 -3.68 -5.25
C TYR A 85 11.70 -3.33 -4.84
N LEU A 86 11.57 -2.26 -4.04
CA LEU A 86 10.31 -1.74 -3.51
C LEU A 86 10.17 -0.28 -3.95
N TRP A 87 9.30 -0.03 -4.90
CA TRP A 87 9.09 1.31 -5.45
C TRP A 87 7.68 1.80 -5.17
N ASP A 88 7.52 3.11 -4.96
CA ASP A 88 6.24 3.79 -4.74
C ASP A 88 5.30 2.99 -3.81
N ILE A 89 5.81 2.69 -2.61
CA ILE A 89 5.24 1.72 -1.65
C ILE A 89 3.78 2.05 -1.32
N ASN A 90 3.47 3.35 -1.11
CA ASN A 90 2.15 3.79 -0.68
C ASN A 90 1.22 4.16 -1.85
N ALA A 91 1.56 3.79 -3.09
CA ALA A 91 0.66 4.00 -4.22
C ALA A 91 -0.57 3.09 -4.12
N GLN A 92 -1.69 3.59 -4.56
CA GLN A 92 -2.97 2.88 -4.62
C GLN A 92 -3.60 3.12 -6.01
N PRO A 93 -4.56 2.26 -6.43
CA PRO A 93 -5.13 1.12 -5.71
C PRO A 93 -4.14 -0.03 -5.53
N ASN A 94 -4.44 -0.92 -4.57
CA ASN A 94 -3.79 -2.23 -4.43
C ASN A 94 -4.86 -3.30 -4.59
N LEU A 95 -4.67 -4.23 -5.53
CA LEU A 95 -5.61 -5.30 -5.86
C LEU A 95 -4.88 -6.64 -5.88
N PHE A 96 -5.51 -7.68 -5.34
CA PHE A 96 -4.96 -9.04 -5.26
C PHE A 96 -6.07 -10.06 -4.97
N SER A 97 -5.73 -11.34 -5.05
CA SER A 97 -6.69 -12.41 -4.75
C SER A 97 -7.01 -12.48 -3.25
N LYS A 98 -8.20 -12.94 -2.92
CA LYS A 98 -8.60 -13.24 -1.54
C LYS A 98 -7.68 -14.28 -0.89
N SER A 99 -7.17 -15.24 -1.66
CA SER A 99 -6.22 -16.25 -1.17
C SER A 99 -4.89 -15.63 -0.73
N PHE A 100 -4.38 -14.62 -1.46
CA PHE A 100 -3.20 -13.85 -1.04
C PHE A 100 -3.45 -13.15 0.30
N PHE A 101 -4.59 -12.47 0.46
CA PHE A 101 -4.96 -11.85 1.74
C PHE A 101 -5.03 -12.87 2.89
N ASN A 102 -5.64 -14.03 2.66
CA ASN A 102 -5.75 -15.08 3.67
C ASN A 102 -4.39 -15.65 4.11
N SER A 103 -3.34 -15.45 3.32
CA SER A 103 -1.96 -15.83 3.68
C SER A 103 -1.27 -14.83 4.61
N TRP A 104 -1.89 -13.69 4.92
CA TRP A 104 -1.28 -12.66 5.75
C TRP A 104 -1.19 -13.09 7.21
N THR A 105 -0.05 -12.82 7.82
CA THR A 105 0.22 -13.11 9.23
C THR A 105 0.61 -11.81 9.93
N ASN A 106 -0.11 -11.42 10.98
CA ASN A 106 0.15 -10.24 11.80
C ASN A 106 0.35 -8.94 10.98
N PRO A 107 -0.57 -8.57 10.06
CA PRO A 107 -0.46 -7.33 9.31
C PRO A 107 -0.52 -6.11 10.25
N PRO A 108 0.26 -5.06 9.99
CA PRO A 108 0.27 -3.86 10.82
C PRO A 108 -1.03 -3.07 10.69
N PHE A 109 -1.45 -2.43 11.78
CA PHE A 109 -2.69 -1.63 11.82
C PHE A 109 -2.46 -0.16 11.44
N ASP A 110 -1.26 0.21 11.08
CA ASP A 110 -0.88 1.57 10.73
C ASP A 110 -0.50 1.74 9.24
N PHE A 111 0.17 2.84 8.88
CA PHE A 111 0.61 3.13 7.52
C PHE A 111 1.67 2.17 6.96
N SER A 112 2.22 1.28 7.78
CA SER A 112 3.15 0.26 7.31
C SER A 112 2.44 -0.87 6.54
N LEU A 113 1.11 -0.88 6.48
CA LEU A 113 0.34 -1.91 5.78
C LEU A 113 0.68 -1.99 4.28
N ASP A 114 0.87 -0.85 3.61
CA ASP A 114 1.24 -0.83 2.19
C ASP A 114 2.61 -1.48 1.96
N LEU A 115 3.57 -1.22 2.84
CA LEU A 115 4.89 -1.86 2.81
C LEU A 115 4.79 -3.36 3.10
N TYR A 116 4.00 -3.74 4.09
CA TYR A 116 3.76 -5.14 4.44
C TYR A 116 3.21 -5.91 3.23
N ALA A 117 2.14 -5.42 2.61
CA ALA A 117 1.49 -6.06 1.49
C ALA A 117 2.44 -6.22 0.29
N LEU A 118 3.18 -5.15 -0.08
CA LEU A 118 4.15 -5.18 -1.16
C LEU A 118 5.31 -6.14 -0.87
N ASN A 119 5.86 -6.13 0.35
CA ASN A 119 6.92 -7.05 0.75
C ASN A 119 6.45 -8.51 0.77
N LYS A 120 5.21 -8.76 1.22
CA LYS A 120 4.59 -10.09 1.20
C LYS A 120 4.41 -10.59 -0.23
N ALA A 121 3.92 -9.74 -1.14
CA ALA A 121 3.81 -10.06 -2.56
C ALA A 121 5.17 -10.42 -3.18
N LYS A 122 6.23 -9.66 -2.85
CA LYS A 122 7.60 -9.98 -3.27
C LYS A 122 8.12 -11.29 -2.67
N LYS A 123 7.85 -11.56 -1.38
CA LYS A 123 8.22 -12.84 -0.73
C LYS A 123 7.54 -14.05 -1.40
N GLN A 124 6.29 -13.91 -1.79
CA GLN A 124 5.53 -14.95 -2.47
C GLN A 124 5.76 -15.00 -3.99
N LYS A 125 6.71 -14.21 -4.52
CA LYS A 125 7.03 -14.13 -5.96
C LYS A 125 5.81 -13.79 -6.83
N CYS A 126 4.90 -12.97 -6.30
CA CYS A 126 3.77 -12.49 -7.09
C CYS A 126 4.26 -11.68 -8.30
N ASN A 127 3.58 -11.80 -9.41
CA ASN A 127 3.73 -10.90 -10.55
C ASN A 127 3.13 -9.53 -10.17
N ILE A 128 3.99 -8.51 -10.05
CA ILE A 128 3.55 -7.17 -9.65
C ILE A 128 3.39 -6.31 -10.89
N ILE A 129 2.15 -6.04 -11.26
CA ILE A 129 1.80 -5.11 -12.34
C ILE A 129 1.56 -3.72 -11.74
N ARG A 130 2.13 -2.71 -12.39
CA ARG A 130 1.92 -1.31 -12.03
C ARG A 130 1.33 -0.55 -13.21
N PHE A 131 0.32 0.25 -12.95
CA PHE A 131 -0.28 1.10 -13.97
C PHE A 131 -0.35 2.56 -13.48
N PRO A 132 -0.24 3.53 -14.39
CA PRO A 132 -0.21 4.94 -14.01
C PRO A 132 -1.57 5.38 -13.42
N VAL A 133 -1.50 6.08 -12.28
CA VAL A 133 -2.64 6.74 -11.65
C VAL A 133 -2.30 8.20 -11.40
N GLU A 134 -3.25 9.10 -11.64
CA GLU A 134 -3.08 10.51 -11.29
C GLU A 134 -3.27 10.68 -9.79
N PHE A 135 -2.29 11.35 -9.15
CA PHE A 135 -2.38 11.66 -7.73
C PHE A 135 -2.63 13.17 -7.59
N LYS A 136 -3.90 13.51 -7.39
CA LYS A 136 -4.39 14.89 -7.28
C LYS A 136 -4.15 15.47 -5.89
N ASP A 137 -4.20 16.80 -5.80
CA ASP A 137 -4.26 17.46 -4.49
C ASP A 137 -5.54 17.05 -3.76
N ARG A 138 -5.44 16.95 -2.43
CA ARG A 138 -6.57 16.60 -1.59
C ARG A 138 -7.61 17.71 -1.63
N ILE A 139 -8.86 17.35 -1.90
CA ILE A 139 -9.98 18.30 -1.96
C ILE A 139 -10.51 18.58 -0.55
N PHE A 140 -10.53 17.55 0.32
CA PHE A 140 -11.09 17.65 1.68
C PHE A 140 -10.09 17.22 2.74
N GLY A 141 -10.05 17.96 3.85
CA GLY A 141 -9.24 17.64 5.02
C GLY A 141 -7.74 17.90 4.86
N SER A 142 -7.01 17.74 5.93
CA SER A 142 -5.55 17.87 5.96
C SER A 142 -4.89 16.52 6.27
N SER A 143 -3.70 16.30 5.73
CA SER A 143 -2.93 15.09 6.00
C SER A 143 -2.33 15.13 7.40
N LYS A 144 -2.82 14.31 8.32
CA LYS A 144 -2.32 14.28 9.72
C LYS A 144 -0.81 14.03 9.85
N TRP A 145 -0.18 13.36 8.86
CA TRP A 145 1.27 13.09 8.90
C TRP A 145 2.12 14.24 8.35
N ASN A 146 1.52 15.17 7.59
CA ASN A 146 2.24 16.26 6.90
C ASN A 146 2.02 17.63 7.53
N ASN A 147 1.28 17.70 8.65
CA ASN A 147 0.87 18.98 9.25
C ASN A 147 2.02 19.74 9.94
N ASN A 148 3.02 19.03 10.45
CA ASN A 148 4.18 19.66 11.08
C ASN A 148 5.43 18.77 11.01
N PHE A 149 6.59 19.36 11.31
CA PHE A 149 7.89 18.68 11.29
C PHE A 149 7.95 17.45 12.21
N PHE A 150 7.39 17.55 13.41
CA PHE A 150 7.36 16.43 14.37
C PHE A 150 6.52 15.25 13.88
N SER A 151 5.41 15.53 13.21
CA SER A 151 4.57 14.48 12.61
C SER A 151 5.33 13.73 11.51
N LYS A 152 6.11 14.42 10.70
CA LYS A 152 6.98 13.81 9.68
C LYS A 152 8.05 12.92 10.30
N ILE A 153 8.75 13.41 11.33
CA ILE A 153 9.76 12.61 12.05
C ILE A 153 9.14 11.35 12.66
N LYS A 154 7.99 11.50 13.32
CA LYS A 154 7.27 10.36 13.92
C LYS A 154 6.87 9.32 12.88
N PHE A 155 6.42 9.76 11.71
CA PHE A 155 6.10 8.90 10.58
C PHE A 155 7.34 8.17 10.07
N ILE A 156 8.45 8.88 9.83
CA ILE A 156 9.73 8.30 9.40
C ILE A 156 10.21 7.25 10.42
N LYS A 157 10.29 7.61 11.70
CA LYS A 157 10.76 6.72 12.76
C LYS A 157 9.95 5.42 12.82
N ARG A 158 8.62 5.52 12.72
CA ARG A 158 7.74 4.35 12.73
C ARG A 158 7.98 3.43 11.53
N ASN A 159 8.12 4.00 10.33
CA ASN A 159 8.42 3.21 9.14
C ASN A 159 9.78 2.53 9.25
N PHE A 160 10.82 3.21 9.76
CA PHE A 160 12.14 2.62 10.01
C PHE A 160 12.07 1.45 10.99
N ILE A 161 11.39 1.61 12.12
CA ILE A 161 11.19 0.53 13.10
C ILE A 161 10.51 -0.67 12.43
N TYR A 162 9.52 -0.41 11.57
CA TYR A 162 8.81 -1.49 10.88
C TYR A 162 9.68 -2.18 9.83
N ILE A 163 10.45 -1.42 9.04
CA ILE A 163 11.42 -1.97 8.09
C ILE A 163 12.43 -2.86 8.83
N TYR A 164 12.96 -2.38 9.95
CA TYR A 164 13.89 -3.15 10.79
C TYR A 164 13.27 -4.47 11.26
N LYS A 165 12.03 -4.41 11.78
CA LYS A 165 11.29 -5.63 12.17
C LYS A 165 11.16 -6.61 11.00
N LEU A 166 10.76 -6.14 9.81
CA LEU A 166 10.60 -6.99 8.63
C LEU A 166 11.93 -7.58 8.14
N ALA A 167 13.06 -6.87 8.31
CA ALA A 167 14.38 -7.30 7.87
C ALA A 167 14.98 -8.38 8.79
N PHE A 168 14.74 -8.25 10.10
CA PHE A 168 15.41 -9.06 11.13
C PHE A 168 14.49 -10.05 11.87
N GLN A 169 13.17 -9.95 11.71
CA GLN A 169 12.28 -11.02 12.17
C GLN A 169 12.46 -12.24 11.25
N LYS A 170 13.05 -13.30 11.82
CA LYS A 170 13.00 -14.63 11.21
C LYS A 170 11.53 -15.01 10.95
N SER A 171 11.25 -15.33 9.70
CA SER A 171 9.94 -15.85 9.24
C SER A 171 9.62 -17.15 9.93
#